data_e8c965fae4bbf4d31c0433b67548a93a
#
_entry.id   e8c965fae4bbf4d31c0433b67548a93a
#
_cell.length_a   1.000
_cell.length_b   1.000
_cell.length_c   1.000
_cell.angle_alpha   90.00
_cell.angle_beta   90.00
_cell.angle_gamma   90.00
#
_symmetry.space_group_name_H-M   'P 1'
#
loop_
_entity.id
_entity.type
_entity.pdbx_description
1 polymer ?
#
loop_
_entity_poly.entity_id
_entity_poly.type
_entity_poly.pdbx_seq_one_letter_code
_entity_poly.pdbx_strand_id
1 'polypeptide(L)'
;MSLQKQLIIFIVSSIIVGFGLNFIKPLYDGSGIPLIAKEIEVTNDVDEAFQILSEARVSEINVVTAKNLFDKQVLFVDARAEEYLTEGIIPVAVFSDDNEILSEKIYDLIGYDKGFVVYCSDDDCGSSEQLAYELQDLGFMNIFVFKGGWKEWTGAGFEIEINKHD
;
A
#
# COMPACT_ATOMS: atom_id res chain seq x y z
N MET A 1 -9.60 -48.85 18.78
CA MET A 1 -10.07 -47.46 18.66
C MET A 1 -10.74 -47.34 17.31
N SER A 2 -11.96 -46.80 17.23
CA SER A 2 -12.65 -46.73 15.93
C SER A 2 -11.93 -45.81 14.97
N LEU A 3 -11.99 -46.09 13.66
CA LEU A 3 -11.35 -45.33 12.59
C LEU A 3 -11.71 -43.83 12.67
N GLN A 4 -12.95 -43.50 13.02
CA GLN A 4 -13.42 -42.15 13.23
C GLN A 4 -12.68 -41.42 14.36
N LYS A 5 -12.40 -42.08 15.48
CA LYS A 5 -11.64 -41.45 16.59
C LYS A 5 -10.19 -41.19 16.20
N GLN A 6 -9.57 -42.08 15.41
CA GLN A 6 -8.22 -41.86 14.88
C GLN A 6 -8.18 -40.68 13.95
N LEU A 7 -9.17 -40.56 13.03
CA LEU A 7 -9.24 -39.41 12.08
C LEU A 7 -9.39 -38.08 12.80
N ILE A 8 -10.25 -38.02 13.81
CA ILE A 8 -10.45 -36.81 14.63
C ILE A 8 -9.16 -36.41 15.36
N ILE A 9 -8.45 -37.40 15.95
CA ILE A 9 -7.17 -37.12 16.63
C ILE A 9 -6.14 -36.57 15.65
N PHE A 10 -6.03 -37.11 14.44
CA PHE A 10 -5.11 -36.63 13.42
C PHE A 10 -5.44 -35.20 12.99
N ILE A 11 -6.72 -34.87 12.74
CA ILE A 11 -7.14 -33.51 12.36
C ILE A 11 -6.82 -32.53 13.49
N VAL A 12 -7.20 -32.86 14.73
CA VAL A 12 -6.97 -31.99 15.89
C VAL A 12 -5.46 -31.76 16.13
N SER A 13 -4.66 -32.84 16.04
CA SER A 13 -3.21 -32.73 16.22
C SER A 13 -2.55 -31.88 15.12
N SER A 14 -2.99 -32.00 13.86
CA SER A 14 -2.48 -31.20 12.75
C SER A 14 -2.80 -29.72 12.92
N ILE A 15 -4.00 -29.39 13.40
CA ILE A 15 -4.39 -28.00 13.69
C ILE A 15 -3.54 -27.44 14.85
N ILE A 16 -3.37 -28.19 15.93
CA ILE A 16 -2.57 -27.75 17.09
C ILE A 16 -1.10 -27.54 16.69
N VAL A 17 -0.53 -28.44 15.91
CA VAL A 17 0.86 -28.32 15.44
C VAL A 17 1.00 -27.12 14.48
N GLY A 18 0.07 -26.95 13.53
CA GLY A 18 0.09 -25.83 12.57
C GLY A 18 -0.03 -24.47 13.28
N PHE A 19 -1.00 -24.33 14.18
CA PHE A 19 -1.13 -23.12 14.99
C PHE A 19 0.04 -22.92 15.93
N GLY A 20 0.50 -23.98 16.61
CA GLY A 20 1.63 -23.92 17.54
C GLY A 20 2.91 -23.45 16.84
N LEU A 21 3.22 -23.98 15.66
CA LEU A 21 4.39 -23.56 14.87
C LEU A 21 4.27 -22.12 14.41
N ASN A 22 3.07 -21.66 14.03
CA ASN A 22 2.84 -20.28 13.64
C ASN A 22 3.00 -19.29 14.80
N PHE A 23 2.69 -19.69 16.04
CA PHE A 23 2.92 -18.89 17.24
C PHE A 23 4.38 -18.89 17.70
N ILE A 24 5.11 -19.97 17.47
CA ILE A 24 6.50 -20.11 17.92
C ILE A 24 7.48 -19.45 16.94
N LYS A 25 7.21 -19.49 15.62
CA LYS A 25 8.05 -18.87 14.58
C LYS A 25 8.33 -17.38 14.82
N PRO A 26 7.35 -16.52 15.15
CA PRO A 26 7.62 -15.10 15.39
C PRO A 26 8.57 -14.84 16.56
N LEU A 27 8.64 -15.77 17.52
CA LEU A 27 9.55 -15.68 18.67
C LEU A 27 11.00 -16.04 18.30
N TYR A 28 11.21 -16.75 17.19
CA TYR A 28 12.54 -17.25 16.79
C TYR A 28 13.12 -16.54 15.57
N ASP A 29 12.31 -16.17 14.57
CA ASP A 29 12.78 -15.62 13.28
C ASP A 29 11.92 -14.45 12.74
N GLY A 30 10.87 -14.05 13.44
CA GLY A 30 9.98 -12.96 13.00
C GLY A 30 9.07 -13.29 11.79
N SER A 31 9.07 -14.53 11.29
CA SER A 31 8.43 -14.93 10.02
C SER A 31 7.01 -15.53 10.18
N GLY A 32 6.31 -15.25 11.29
CA GLY A 32 4.95 -15.72 11.51
C GLY A 32 3.92 -15.07 10.60
N ILE A 33 2.88 -15.81 10.16
CA ILE A 33 1.76 -15.21 9.44
C ILE A 33 0.96 -14.35 10.43
N PRO A 34 0.82 -13.04 10.21
CA PRO A 34 0.02 -12.20 11.09
C PRO A 34 -1.45 -12.60 10.99
N LEU A 35 -2.04 -13.01 12.13
CA LEU A 35 -3.48 -13.39 12.22
C LEU A 35 -4.39 -12.15 12.29
N ILE A 36 -3.80 -10.96 12.45
CA ILE A 36 -4.49 -9.66 12.48
C ILE A 36 -3.81 -8.80 11.43
N ALA A 37 -4.60 -8.23 10.52
CA ALA A 37 -4.09 -7.26 9.57
C ALA A 37 -3.43 -6.10 10.33
N LYS A 38 -2.24 -5.68 9.89
CA LYS A 38 -1.58 -4.50 10.45
C LYS A 38 -2.42 -3.29 10.04
N GLU A 39 -2.94 -2.58 11.04
CA GLU A 39 -3.68 -1.34 10.79
C GLU A 39 -2.71 -0.26 10.33
N ILE A 40 -3.05 0.44 9.24
CA ILE A 40 -2.25 1.58 8.75
C ILE A 40 -2.49 2.77 9.70
N GLU A 41 -1.42 3.43 10.09
CA GLU A 41 -1.49 4.63 10.91
C GLU A 41 -2.02 5.80 10.07
N VAL A 42 -3.09 6.46 10.54
CA VAL A 42 -3.72 7.58 9.83
C VAL A 42 -3.03 8.89 10.20
N THR A 43 -2.40 9.53 9.23
CA THR A 43 -1.75 10.83 9.38
C THR A 43 -2.57 11.90 8.68
N ASN A 44 -3.10 12.86 9.46
CA ASN A 44 -3.94 13.96 8.96
C ASN A 44 -3.23 15.33 9.05
N ASP A 45 -2.05 15.37 9.64
CA ASP A 45 -1.23 16.57 9.77
C ASP A 45 -0.06 16.54 8.78
N VAL A 46 0.13 17.64 8.04
CA VAL A 46 1.17 17.74 7.00
C VAL A 46 2.56 17.75 7.62
N ASP A 47 2.73 18.42 8.76
CA ASP A 47 4.03 18.49 9.44
C ASP A 47 4.39 17.15 10.05
N GLU A 48 3.41 16.40 10.56
CA GLU A 48 3.57 15.02 11.02
C GLU A 48 3.92 14.10 9.85
N ALA A 49 3.26 14.24 8.69
CA ALA A 49 3.57 13.48 7.48
C ALA A 49 5.03 13.70 7.04
N PHE A 50 5.56 14.93 7.17
CA PHE A 50 6.97 15.21 6.86
C PHE A 50 7.96 14.68 7.91
N GLN A 51 7.58 14.62 9.18
CA GLN A 51 8.41 13.97 10.22
C GLN A 51 8.48 12.45 10.02
N ILE A 52 7.40 11.85 9.54
CA ILE A 52 7.32 10.42 9.21
C ILE A 52 8.27 10.02 8.07
N LEU A 53 8.70 10.97 7.21
CA LEU A 53 9.68 10.72 6.15
C LEU A 53 11.03 10.17 6.65
N SER A 54 11.26 10.13 7.96
CA SER A 54 12.46 9.56 8.56
C SER A 54 12.32 8.10 9.03
N GLU A 55 11.11 7.52 8.98
CA GLU A 55 10.84 6.16 9.43
C GLU A 55 10.23 5.31 8.31
N ALA A 56 10.76 4.09 8.15
CA ALA A 56 10.28 3.13 7.15
C ALA A 56 8.86 2.63 7.49
N ARG A 57 7.83 3.26 6.95
CA ARG A 57 6.44 2.85 7.19
C ARG A 57 5.49 3.16 6.01
N VAL A 58 4.39 2.43 6.01
CA VAL A 58 3.20 2.73 5.19
C VAL A 58 2.20 3.45 6.08
N SER A 59 1.72 4.64 5.66
CA SER A 59 0.78 5.47 6.42
C SER A 59 -0.38 5.92 5.55
N GLU A 60 -1.59 5.94 6.10
CA GLU A 60 -2.77 6.44 5.41
C GLU A 60 -2.87 7.97 5.55
N ILE A 61 -3.29 8.64 4.46
CA ILE A 61 -3.51 10.08 4.44
C ILE A 61 -4.88 10.44 3.83
N ASN A 62 -5.44 11.56 4.27
CA ASN A 62 -6.67 12.13 3.70
C ASN A 62 -6.39 13.02 2.49
N VAL A 63 -7.46 13.48 1.82
CA VAL A 63 -7.39 14.32 0.62
C VAL A 63 -6.69 15.67 0.86
N VAL A 64 -6.83 16.25 2.05
CA VAL A 64 -6.18 17.52 2.40
C VAL A 64 -4.65 17.33 2.49
N THR A 65 -4.21 16.28 3.16
CA THR A 65 -2.79 15.93 3.24
C THR A 65 -2.24 15.56 1.87
N ALA A 66 -2.98 14.77 1.07
CA ALA A 66 -2.59 14.43 -0.30
C ALA A 66 -2.38 15.69 -1.16
N LYS A 67 -3.31 16.67 -1.10
CA LYS A 67 -3.17 17.93 -1.84
C LYS A 67 -1.95 18.74 -1.38
N ASN A 68 -1.70 18.81 -0.08
CA ASN A 68 -0.53 19.50 0.44
C ASN A 68 0.80 18.84 0.01
N LEU A 69 0.84 17.50 -0.05
CA LEU A 69 2.01 16.76 -0.56
C LEU A 69 2.18 16.99 -2.07
N PHE A 70 1.09 17.02 -2.83
CA PHE A 70 1.10 17.36 -4.25
C PHE A 70 1.68 18.77 -4.49
N ASP A 71 1.24 19.78 -3.75
CA ASP A 71 1.72 21.15 -3.85
C ASP A 71 3.22 21.29 -3.51
N LYS A 72 3.74 20.35 -2.72
CA LYS A 72 5.16 20.22 -2.38
C LYS A 72 5.94 19.35 -3.38
N GLN A 73 5.31 18.96 -4.49
CA GLN A 73 5.90 18.14 -5.55
C GLN A 73 6.36 16.75 -5.09
N VAL A 74 5.68 16.19 -4.11
CA VAL A 74 5.86 14.77 -3.74
C VAL A 74 5.32 13.90 -4.89
N LEU A 75 6.04 12.82 -5.22
CA LEU A 75 5.67 11.89 -6.29
C LEU A 75 4.34 11.20 -5.95
N PHE A 76 3.47 11.07 -6.95
CA PHE A 76 2.26 10.27 -6.87
C PHE A 76 2.38 9.02 -7.76
N VAL A 77 1.79 7.92 -7.30
CA VAL A 77 1.76 6.62 -7.98
C VAL A 77 0.30 6.19 -8.12
N ASP A 78 -0.12 5.94 -9.34
CA ASP A 78 -1.47 5.47 -9.64
C ASP A 78 -1.51 3.94 -9.62
N ALA A 79 -2.29 3.37 -8.68
CA ALA A 79 -2.47 1.91 -8.52
C ALA A 79 -3.75 1.40 -9.21
N ARG A 80 -4.41 2.23 -10.01
CA ARG A 80 -5.56 1.81 -10.83
C ARG A 80 -5.10 0.98 -12.02
N ALA A 81 -5.97 0.11 -12.54
CA ALA A 81 -5.71 -0.58 -13.80
C ALA A 81 -5.66 0.43 -14.98
N GLU A 82 -4.91 0.09 -16.03
CA GLU A 82 -4.66 0.95 -17.20
C GLU A 82 -5.95 1.53 -17.82
N GLU A 83 -7.03 0.76 -17.83
CA GLU A 83 -8.32 1.17 -18.39
C GLU A 83 -8.91 2.44 -17.74
N TYR A 84 -8.60 2.68 -16.44
CA TYR A 84 -9.07 3.86 -15.69
C TYR A 84 -8.24 5.13 -15.98
N LEU A 85 -7.06 4.99 -16.56
CA LEU A 85 -6.21 6.15 -16.88
C LEU A 85 -6.82 7.04 -17.98
N THR A 86 -7.75 6.50 -18.75
CA THR A 86 -8.51 7.27 -19.76
C THR A 86 -9.39 8.37 -19.15
N GLU A 87 -9.76 8.22 -17.87
CA GLU A 87 -10.50 9.25 -17.12
C GLU A 87 -9.60 10.44 -16.71
N GLY A 88 -8.30 10.24 -16.78
CA GLY A 88 -7.25 11.15 -16.31
C GLY A 88 -6.48 10.58 -15.12
N ILE A 89 -5.42 11.28 -14.74
CA ILE A 89 -4.54 10.97 -13.60
C ILE A 89 -4.33 12.22 -12.75
N ILE A 90 -3.89 12.05 -11.51
CA ILE A 90 -3.31 13.16 -10.75
C ILE A 90 -2.06 13.62 -11.50
N PRO A 91 -1.88 14.92 -11.79
CA PRO A 91 -0.79 15.38 -12.64
C PRO A 91 0.58 14.85 -12.20
N VAL A 92 1.41 14.48 -13.17
CA VAL A 92 2.75 13.91 -13.00
C VAL A 92 2.80 12.58 -12.22
N ALA A 93 1.65 11.93 -11.96
CA ALA A 93 1.65 10.61 -11.35
C ALA A 93 2.27 9.57 -12.29
N VAL A 94 3.01 8.63 -11.70
CA VAL A 94 3.57 7.49 -12.43
C VAL A 94 2.66 6.27 -12.32
N PHE A 95 2.67 5.47 -13.37
CA PHE A 95 1.89 4.24 -13.49
C PHE A 95 2.70 3.15 -14.20
N SER A 96 2.43 1.92 -13.87
CA SER A 96 2.80 0.72 -14.64
C SER A 96 1.98 -0.47 -14.15
N ASP A 97 1.57 -1.36 -15.07
CA ASP A 97 0.95 -2.67 -14.75
C ASP A 97 1.98 -3.67 -14.20
N ASP A 98 3.26 -3.40 -14.44
CA ASP A 98 4.38 -4.22 -13.99
C ASP A 98 5.07 -3.54 -12.80
N ASN A 99 5.05 -4.20 -11.63
CA ASN A 99 5.59 -3.66 -10.39
C ASN A 99 7.12 -3.54 -10.40
N GLU A 100 7.84 -4.37 -11.19
CA GLU A 100 9.29 -4.23 -11.35
C GLU A 100 9.60 -2.95 -12.12
N ILE A 101 8.92 -2.73 -13.25
CA ILE A 101 9.07 -1.50 -14.05
C ILE A 101 8.63 -0.28 -13.26
N LEU A 102 7.55 -0.38 -12.46
CA LEU A 102 7.09 0.72 -11.61
C LEU A 102 8.12 1.07 -10.55
N SER A 103 8.70 0.07 -9.89
CA SER A 103 9.73 0.28 -8.86
C SER A 103 10.99 0.93 -9.44
N GLU A 104 11.43 0.53 -10.63
CA GLU A 104 12.53 1.17 -11.34
C GLU A 104 12.24 2.65 -11.64
N LYS A 105 11.03 2.96 -12.15
CA LYS A 105 10.61 4.35 -12.40
C LYS A 105 10.62 5.20 -11.13
N ILE A 106 10.07 4.68 -10.03
CA ILE A 106 10.06 5.39 -8.75
C ILE A 106 11.49 5.62 -8.26
N TYR A 107 12.33 4.57 -8.31
CA TYR A 107 13.72 4.66 -7.89
C TYR A 107 14.51 5.71 -8.70
N ASP A 108 14.35 5.75 -10.01
CA ASP A 108 15.02 6.71 -10.89
C ASP A 108 14.62 8.16 -10.59
N LEU A 109 13.36 8.38 -10.17
CA LEU A 109 12.85 9.71 -9.86
C LEU A 109 13.23 10.19 -8.46
N ILE A 110 13.18 9.32 -7.46
CA ILE A 110 13.28 9.75 -6.06
C ILE A 110 14.23 8.92 -5.19
N GLY A 111 14.71 7.74 -5.64
CA GLY A 111 15.47 6.79 -4.80
C GLY A 111 14.58 6.07 -3.78
N TYR A 112 15.19 5.33 -2.85
CA TYR A 112 14.46 4.56 -1.82
C TYR A 112 14.03 5.37 -0.59
N ASP A 113 14.74 6.45 -0.28
CA ASP A 113 14.62 7.18 0.98
C ASP A 113 13.53 8.25 0.98
N LYS A 114 13.13 8.75 -0.20
CA LYS A 114 12.12 9.80 -0.30
C LYS A 114 10.72 9.21 -0.26
N GLY A 115 9.81 9.94 0.42
CA GLY A 115 8.42 9.56 0.49
C GLY A 115 7.65 9.86 -0.80
N PHE A 116 6.61 9.05 -1.06
CA PHE A 116 5.68 9.22 -2.17
C PHE A 116 4.27 8.75 -1.80
N VAL A 117 3.29 9.15 -2.60
CA VAL A 117 1.88 8.85 -2.38
C VAL A 117 1.42 7.79 -3.37
N VAL A 118 0.76 6.74 -2.88
CA VAL A 118 0.07 5.73 -3.71
C VAL A 118 -1.44 5.95 -3.59
N TYR A 119 -2.16 6.00 -4.69
CA TYR A 119 -3.61 6.15 -4.71
C TYR A 119 -4.29 5.17 -5.67
N CYS A 120 -5.58 4.91 -5.45
CA CYS A 120 -6.43 4.10 -6.31
C CYS A 120 -7.72 4.84 -6.67
N SER A 121 -8.79 4.13 -7.01
CA SER A 121 -10.07 4.73 -7.40
C SER A 121 -10.80 5.40 -6.22
N ASP A 122 -10.97 4.68 -5.10
CA ASP A 122 -11.67 5.13 -3.89
C ASP A 122 -11.32 4.28 -2.66
N ASP A 123 -12.02 4.53 -1.53
CA ASP A 123 -11.79 3.87 -0.24
C ASP A 123 -11.97 2.35 -0.25
N ASP A 124 -12.84 1.83 -1.12
CA ASP A 124 -13.10 0.40 -1.23
C ASP A 124 -12.05 -0.33 -2.07
N CYS A 125 -11.14 0.43 -2.72
CA CYS A 125 -10.09 -0.09 -3.56
C CYS A 125 -8.86 -0.50 -2.72
N GLY A 126 -8.63 -1.80 -2.53
CA GLY A 126 -7.45 -2.33 -1.82
C GLY A 126 -6.13 -2.22 -2.59
N SER A 127 -6.13 -1.83 -3.88
CA SER A 127 -4.94 -1.87 -4.74
C SER A 127 -3.84 -0.91 -4.29
N SER A 128 -4.19 0.29 -3.79
CA SER A 128 -3.17 1.25 -3.32
C SER A 128 -2.46 0.77 -2.07
N GLU A 129 -3.18 0.12 -1.15
CA GLU A 129 -2.61 -0.45 0.06
C GLU A 129 -1.73 -1.67 -0.27
N GLN A 130 -2.23 -2.57 -1.14
CA GLN A 130 -1.46 -3.72 -1.59
C GLN A 130 -0.17 -3.28 -2.28
N LEU A 131 -0.25 -2.36 -3.25
CA LEU A 131 0.92 -1.84 -3.95
C LEU A 131 1.91 -1.17 -3.00
N ALA A 132 1.44 -0.43 -2.00
CA ALA A 132 2.30 0.20 -1.01
C ALA A 132 3.12 -0.83 -0.22
N TYR A 133 2.53 -1.95 0.19
CA TYR A 133 3.28 -3.01 0.86
C TYR A 133 4.24 -3.74 -0.08
N GLU A 134 3.86 -4.00 -1.33
CA GLU A 134 4.75 -4.60 -2.33
C GLU A 134 5.95 -3.71 -2.60
N LEU A 135 5.77 -2.38 -2.72
CA LEU A 135 6.88 -1.43 -2.86
C LEU A 135 7.73 -1.33 -1.59
N GLN A 136 7.14 -1.45 -0.40
CA GLN A 136 7.89 -1.53 0.85
C GLN A 136 8.79 -2.77 0.89
N ASP A 137 8.28 -3.92 0.44
CA ASP A 137 9.07 -5.16 0.35
C ASP A 137 10.23 -5.05 -0.66
N LEU A 138 10.10 -4.19 -1.68
CA LEU A 138 11.17 -3.84 -2.62
C LEU A 138 12.18 -2.81 -2.07
N GLY A 139 11.98 -2.32 -0.83
CA GLY A 139 12.93 -1.47 -0.12
C GLY A 139 12.57 0.01 -0.02
N PHE A 140 11.42 0.44 -0.54
CA PHE A 140 10.96 1.81 -0.35
C PHE A 140 10.47 2.04 1.09
N MET A 141 10.88 3.16 1.71
CA MET A 141 10.76 3.32 3.14
C MET A 141 9.57 4.18 3.59
N ASN A 142 9.13 5.12 2.78
CA ASN A 142 8.19 6.16 3.20
C ASN A 142 7.02 6.26 2.22
N ILE A 143 5.98 5.46 2.44
CA ILE A 143 4.85 5.33 1.52
C ILE A 143 3.58 5.84 2.16
N PHE A 144 2.92 6.80 1.52
CA PHE A 144 1.62 7.34 1.93
C PHE A 144 0.51 6.73 1.07
N VAL A 145 -0.50 6.16 1.69
CA VAL A 145 -1.67 5.61 1.00
C VAL A 145 -2.82 6.60 1.07
N PHE A 146 -3.18 7.17 -0.06
CA PHE A 146 -4.35 8.02 -0.19
C PHE A 146 -5.57 7.19 -0.61
N LYS A 147 -6.31 6.65 0.39
CA LYS A 147 -7.46 5.75 0.17
C LYS A 147 -8.62 6.43 -0.55
N GLY A 148 -8.95 7.68 -0.22
CA GLY A 148 -9.98 8.44 -0.92
C GLY A 148 -9.74 8.58 -2.43
N GLY A 149 -8.50 8.47 -2.84
CA GLY A 149 -8.04 8.23 -4.21
C GLY A 149 -8.57 9.22 -5.24
N TRP A 150 -8.73 8.72 -6.46
CA TRP A 150 -9.22 9.49 -7.60
C TRP A 150 -10.58 10.14 -7.35
N LYS A 151 -11.48 9.44 -6.68
CA LYS A 151 -12.85 9.92 -6.39
C LYS A 151 -12.87 11.15 -5.48
N GLU A 152 -12.10 11.13 -4.39
CA GLU A 152 -12.02 12.29 -3.50
C GLU A 152 -11.23 13.43 -4.15
N TRP A 153 -10.15 13.12 -4.89
CA TRP A 153 -9.37 14.12 -5.59
C TRP A 153 -10.21 14.92 -6.58
N THR A 154 -10.93 14.22 -7.45
CA THR A 154 -11.82 14.85 -8.44
C THR A 154 -13.05 15.49 -7.80
N GLY A 155 -13.61 14.86 -6.75
CA GLY A 155 -14.71 15.42 -5.97
C GLY A 155 -14.37 16.74 -5.27
N ALA A 156 -13.12 16.92 -4.88
CA ALA A 156 -12.60 18.18 -4.34
C ALA A 156 -12.32 19.24 -5.41
N GLY A 157 -12.44 18.88 -6.69
CA GLY A 157 -12.20 19.80 -7.82
C GLY A 157 -10.72 20.13 -8.06
N PHE A 158 -9.81 19.26 -7.64
CA PHE A 158 -8.39 19.44 -7.88
C PHE A 158 -8.01 19.16 -9.33
N GLU A 159 -6.85 19.68 -9.75
CA GLU A 159 -6.35 19.52 -11.11
C GLU A 159 -6.14 18.06 -11.48
N ILE A 160 -6.44 17.74 -12.73
CA ILE A 160 -6.22 16.42 -13.34
C ILE A 160 -5.47 16.59 -14.66
N GLU A 161 -4.71 15.57 -15.01
CA GLU A 161 -4.07 15.42 -16.31
C GLU A 161 -4.81 14.36 -17.12
N ILE A 162 -5.23 14.72 -18.33
CA ILE A 162 -5.86 13.76 -19.25
C ILE A 162 -4.79 13.32 -20.24
N ASN A 163 -4.38 12.06 -20.15
CA ASN A 163 -3.50 11.47 -21.15
C ASN A 163 -4.28 11.35 -22.47
N LYS A 164 -3.97 12.22 -23.41
CA LYS A 164 -4.37 12.01 -24.80
C LYS A 164 -3.47 10.92 -25.36
N HIS A 165 -3.95 9.69 -25.36
CA HIS A 165 -3.35 8.69 -26.23
C HIS A 165 -3.61 9.12 -27.69
N ASP A 166 -2.58 9.71 -28.33
CA ASP A 166 -2.51 9.91 -29.78
C ASP A 166 -2.28 8.56 -30.49
#